data_174ad24bffcbe7aba7e31bb5afbe20de
#
_entry.id   174ad24bffcbe7aba7e31bb5afbe20de
#
_cell.length_a   1.000
_cell.length_b   1.000
_cell.length_c   1.000
_cell.angle_alpha   90.00
_cell.angle_beta   90.00
_cell.angle_gamma   90.00
#
_symmetry.space_group_name_H-M   'P 1'
#
loop_
_entity.id
_entity.type
_entity.pdbx_description
1 polymer ?
#
loop_
_entity_poly.entity_id
_entity_poly.type
_entity_poly.pdbx_seq_one_letter_code
_entity_poly.pdbx_strand_id
1 'polypeptide(L)'
;MSMTPVREAVTRLASEGLVEHVPGAGAFVRRITRQELCQLYDVREALEPLAAAQAAAQATPAEIEELRAIAAHSFVLLRQIAGQPGQHADNDSMAAWIDADRRFHEVLFLAARNRWLSKIATDLKLLAHGFTPQRRIPEFLTVAVAVQTWRGHRRLIRALATRNAALAAATATAHIRAGKEEVFAHLVTHGSSANDDLPRRPIQRRGRPKGSISKVSAKRATAGTARRRLAGPRGKS
;
A
#
# COMPACT_ATOMS: atom_id res chain seq x y z
N MET A 1 22.39 16.36 5.15
CA MET A 1 21.06 16.23 5.76
C MET A 1 21.22 15.71 7.18
N SER A 2 20.59 16.37 8.14
CA SER A 2 20.60 15.95 9.56
C SER A 2 19.94 14.57 9.70
N MET A 3 20.48 13.72 10.57
CA MET A 3 19.95 12.40 10.89
C MET A 3 18.70 12.46 11.78
N THR A 4 18.48 13.58 12.45
CA THR A 4 17.39 13.79 13.39
C THR A 4 16.00 13.64 12.76
N PRO A 5 15.65 14.33 11.64
CA PRO A 5 14.30 14.20 11.07
C PRO A 5 13.98 12.81 10.54
N VAL A 6 14.99 12.07 10.08
CA VAL A 6 14.77 10.67 9.64
C VAL A 6 14.49 9.76 10.83
N ARG A 7 15.20 9.94 11.94
CA ARG A 7 14.98 9.16 13.16
C ARG A 7 13.61 9.47 13.77
N GLU A 8 13.19 10.73 13.82
CA GLU A 8 11.88 11.15 14.27
C GLU A 8 10.76 10.56 13.41
N ALA A 9 10.89 10.62 12.08
CA ALA A 9 9.93 10.02 11.17
C ALA A 9 9.80 8.50 11.38
N VAL A 10 10.93 7.78 11.54
CA VAL A 10 10.93 6.34 11.80
C VAL A 10 10.32 6.03 13.18
N THR A 11 10.62 6.83 14.21
CA THR A 11 10.02 6.67 15.54
C THR A 11 8.50 6.87 15.50
N ARG A 12 8.04 7.90 14.76
CA ARG A 12 6.61 8.12 14.54
C ARG A 12 5.94 6.96 13.81
N LEU A 13 6.54 6.46 12.73
CA LEU A 13 6.02 5.30 12.01
C LEU A 13 6.03 4.03 12.89
N ALA A 14 6.99 3.91 13.82
CA ALA A 14 7.01 2.81 14.77
C ALA A 14 5.91 2.93 15.83
N SER A 15 5.63 4.14 16.34
CA SER A 15 4.50 4.37 17.25
C SER A 15 3.14 4.16 16.59
N GLU A 16 3.05 4.35 15.27
CA GLU A 16 1.87 4.04 14.44
C GLU A 16 1.79 2.54 14.06
N GLY A 17 2.76 1.71 14.49
CA GLY A 17 2.79 0.28 14.20
C GLY A 17 3.14 -0.07 12.75
N LEU A 18 3.61 0.90 11.96
CA LEU A 18 3.97 0.72 10.54
C LEU A 18 5.40 0.20 10.35
N VAL A 19 6.23 0.42 11.36
CA VAL A 19 7.66 0.05 11.38
C VAL A 19 7.95 -0.68 12.68
N GLU A 20 8.80 -1.69 12.62
CA GLU A 20 9.36 -2.36 13.78
C GLU A 20 10.87 -2.11 13.86
N HIS A 21 11.37 -1.93 15.07
CA HIS A 21 12.81 -1.87 15.35
C HIS A 21 13.32 -3.25 15.73
N VAL A 22 14.27 -3.77 14.96
CA VAL A 22 14.96 -5.02 15.27
C VAL A 22 16.33 -4.66 15.85
N PRO A 23 16.64 -5.01 17.11
CA PRO A 23 17.94 -4.73 17.72
C PRO A 23 19.08 -5.25 16.84
N GLY A 24 20.07 -4.40 16.57
CA GLY A 24 21.22 -4.75 15.74
C GLY A 24 20.98 -4.82 14.22
N ALA A 25 19.72 -4.87 13.76
CA ALA A 25 19.39 -5.00 12.34
C ALA A 25 18.75 -3.74 11.73
N GLY A 26 18.16 -2.85 12.55
CA GLY A 26 17.60 -1.59 12.09
C GLY A 26 16.07 -1.52 12.10
N ALA A 27 15.50 -0.67 11.26
CA ALA A 27 14.06 -0.45 11.14
C ALA A 27 13.53 -1.18 9.90
N PHE A 28 12.41 -1.87 10.06
CA PHE A 28 11.77 -2.66 9.02
C PHE A 28 10.29 -2.29 8.90
N VAL A 29 9.74 -2.36 7.71
CA VAL A 29 8.29 -2.24 7.53
C VAL A 29 7.64 -3.44 8.21
N ARG A 30 6.74 -3.18 9.16
CA ARG A 30 6.01 -4.23 9.87
C ARG A 30 5.13 -5.01 8.90
N ARG A 31 5.01 -6.29 9.12
CA ARG A 31 4.08 -7.18 8.41
C ARG A 31 2.96 -7.55 9.34
N ILE A 32 1.75 -7.49 8.84
CA ILE A 32 0.60 -8.02 9.56
C ILE A 32 0.57 -9.53 9.40
N THR A 33 0.46 -10.25 10.49
CA THR A 33 0.27 -11.71 10.47
C THR A 33 -1.15 -12.05 10.03
N ARG A 34 -1.37 -13.31 9.63
CA ARG A 34 -2.71 -13.81 9.31
C ARG A 34 -3.67 -13.67 10.51
N GLN A 35 -3.16 -13.92 11.72
CA GLN A 35 -3.93 -13.78 12.95
C GLN A 35 -4.32 -12.31 13.21
N GLU A 36 -3.38 -11.38 13.12
CA GLU A 36 -3.67 -9.95 13.27
C GLU A 36 -4.66 -9.44 12.22
N LEU A 37 -4.54 -9.92 10.97
CA LEU A 37 -5.48 -9.59 9.92
C LEU A 37 -6.88 -10.11 10.25
N CYS A 38 -7.01 -11.33 10.79
CA CYS A 38 -8.29 -11.86 11.25
C CYS A 38 -8.89 -10.97 12.34
N GLN A 39 -8.12 -10.65 13.37
CA GLN A 39 -8.54 -9.78 14.46
C GLN A 39 -8.96 -8.38 13.96
N LEU A 40 -8.25 -7.85 12.96
CA LEU A 40 -8.62 -6.58 12.34
C LEU A 40 -9.99 -6.65 11.67
N TYR A 41 -10.29 -7.72 10.93
CA TYR A 41 -11.60 -7.92 10.33
C TYR A 41 -12.71 -8.09 11.39
N ASP A 42 -12.43 -8.74 12.53
CA ASP A 42 -13.39 -8.87 13.62
C ASP A 42 -13.74 -7.47 14.21
N VAL A 43 -12.75 -6.60 14.37
CA VAL A 43 -12.97 -5.21 14.81
C VAL A 43 -13.75 -4.41 13.74
N ARG A 44 -13.43 -4.57 12.45
CA ARG A 44 -14.17 -3.94 11.35
C ARG A 44 -15.64 -4.39 11.36
N GLU A 45 -15.91 -5.68 11.55
CA GLU A 45 -17.25 -6.23 11.62
C GLU A 45 -18.06 -5.69 12.82
N ALA A 46 -17.39 -5.32 13.91
CA ALA A 46 -18.03 -4.69 15.05
C ALA A 46 -18.33 -3.19 14.82
N LEU A 47 -17.44 -2.46 14.15
CA LEU A 47 -17.52 -1.00 14.03
C LEU A 47 -18.24 -0.51 12.77
N GLU A 48 -18.01 -1.12 11.62
CA GLU A 48 -18.56 -0.63 10.35
C GLU A 48 -20.09 -0.77 10.24
N PRO A 49 -20.76 -1.82 10.74
CA PRO A 49 -22.22 -1.88 10.79
C PRO A 49 -22.84 -0.81 11.68
N LEU A 50 -22.18 -0.49 12.81
CA LEU A 50 -22.63 0.60 13.68
C LEU A 50 -22.51 1.96 12.97
N ALA A 51 -21.38 2.20 12.29
CA ALA A 51 -21.19 3.41 11.49
C ALA A 51 -22.24 3.51 10.37
N ALA A 52 -22.52 2.41 9.67
CA ALA A 52 -23.51 2.37 8.60
C ALA A 52 -24.94 2.65 9.11
N ALA A 53 -25.32 2.08 10.27
CA ALA A 53 -26.61 2.36 10.89
C ALA A 53 -26.78 3.83 11.28
N GLN A 54 -25.74 4.42 11.90
CA GLN A 54 -25.73 5.84 12.27
C GLN A 54 -25.71 6.75 11.03
N ALA A 55 -24.92 6.41 10.02
CA ALA A 55 -24.91 7.15 8.75
C ALA A 55 -26.26 7.09 8.03
N ALA A 56 -26.99 5.98 8.09
CA ALA A 56 -28.33 5.90 7.51
C ALA A 56 -29.30 6.92 8.16
N ALA A 57 -29.16 7.18 9.44
CA ALA A 57 -29.96 8.18 10.13
C ALA A 57 -29.52 9.63 9.86
N GLN A 58 -28.21 9.87 9.67
CA GLN A 58 -27.60 11.20 9.78
C GLN A 58 -26.97 11.73 8.47
N ALA A 59 -26.68 10.88 7.48
CA ALA A 59 -26.04 11.30 6.25
C ALA A 59 -26.83 12.39 5.51
N THR A 60 -26.14 13.41 5.06
CA THR A 60 -26.73 14.45 4.22
C THR A 60 -26.92 13.96 2.78
N PRO A 61 -27.82 14.59 1.99
CA PRO A 61 -27.92 14.28 0.56
C PRO A 61 -26.60 14.43 -0.19
N ALA A 62 -25.78 15.43 0.17
CA ALA A 62 -24.46 15.66 -0.43
C ALA A 62 -23.49 14.51 -0.17
N GLU A 63 -23.46 13.95 1.04
CA GLU A 63 -22.62 12.80 1.38
C GLU A 63 -23.07 11.52 0.66
N ILE A 64 -24.39 11.32 0.51
CA ILE A 64 -24.92 10.21 -0.28
C ILE A 64 -24.51 10.35 -1.75
N GLU A 65 -24.54 11.58 -2.29
CA GLU A 65 -24.11 11.83 -3.66
C GLU A 65 -22.59 11.63 -3.84
N GLU A 66 -21.79 12.03 -2.86
CA GLU A 66 -20.36 11.76 -2.86
C GLU A 66 -20.08 10.25 -2.87
N LEU A 67 -20.78 9.45 -2.06
CA LEU A 67 -20.67 7.99 -2.08
C LEU A 67 -21.06 7.39 -3.44
N ARG A 68 -22.08 7.96 -4.11
CA ARG A 68 -22.46 7.56 -5.48
C ARG A 68 -21.38 7.87 -6.49
N ALA A 69 -20.78 9.05 -6.40
CA ALA A 69 -19.68 9.45 -7.28
C ALA A 69 -18.46 8.51 -7.11
N ILE A 70 -18.11 8.16 -5.87
CA ILE A 70 -17.04 7.20 -5.59
C ILE A 70 -17.37 5.82 -6.17
N ALA A 71 -18.60 5.33 -5.99
CA ALA A 71 -19.02 4.05 -6.56
C ALA A 71 -19.06 4.07 -8.10
N ALA A 72 -19.39 5.19 -8.72
CA ALA A 72 -19.32 5.37 -10.17
C ALA A 72 -17.85 5.33 -10.66
N HIS A 73 -16.94 5.99 -9.96
CA HIS A 73 -15.50 5.91 -10.25
C HIS A 73 -14.98 4.46 -10.11
N SER A 74 -15.35 3.76 -9.04
CA SER A 74 -14.99 2.34 -8.86
C SER A 74 -15.52 1.47 -10.01
N PHE A 75 -16.68 1.79 -10.58
CA PHE A 75 -17.19 1.08 -11.76
C PHE A 75 -16.35 1.33 -13.03
N VAL A 76 -15.83 2.54 -13.21
CA VAL A 76 -14.89 2.84 -14.30
C VAL A 76 -13.62 2.01 -14.16
N LEU A 77 -13.04 1.97 -12.94
CA LEU A 77 -11.86 1.15 -12.64
C LEU A 77 -12.13 -0.35 -12.89
N LEU A 78 -13.29 -0.85 -12.46
CA LEU A 78 -13.71 -2.23 -12.73
C LEU A 78 -13.73 -2.54 -14.23
N ARG A 79 -14.25 -1.63 -15.06
CA ARG A 79 -14.26 -1.80 -16.51
C ARG A 79 -12.86 -1.80 -17.12
N GLN A 80 -11.97 -0.97 -16.58
CA GLN A 80 -10.56 -0.97 -16.99
C GLN A 80 -9.89 -2.31 -16.66
N ILE A 81 -10.09 -2.83 -15.43
CA ILE A 81 -9.58 -4.13 -14.99
C ILE A 81 -10.13 -5.25 -15.90
N ALA A 82 -11.42 -5.22 -16.24
CA ALA A 82 -12.03 -6.22 -17.12
C ALA A 82 -11.47 -6.20 -18.55
N GLY A 83 -10.93 -5.06 -18.99
CA GLY A 83 -10.27 -4.92 -20.30
C GLY A 83 -8.79 -5.33 -20.29
N GLN A 84 -8.20 -5.62 -19.14
CA GLN A 84 -6.79 -6.00 -19.05
C GLN A 84 -6.57 -7.49 -19.37
N PRO A 85 -5.39 -7.85 -19.90
CA PRO A 85 -4.99 -9.25 -20.02
C PRO A 85 -5.01 -9.94 -18.65
N GLY A 86 -5.68 -11.09 -18.57
CA GLY A 86 -5.82 -11.83 -17.30
C GLY A 86 -6.96 -11.36 -16.40
N GLN A 87 -7.68 -10.29 -16.75
CA GLN A 87 -8.84 -9.79 -16.01
C GLN A 87 -8.57 -9.52 -14.51
N HIS A 88 -7.39 -8.98 -14.21
CA HIS A 88 -6.98 -8.52 -12.90
C HIS A 88 -6.33 -7.15 -12.99
N ALA A 89 -6.19 -6.48 -11.86
CA ALA A 89 -5.56 -5.16 -11.79
C ALA A 89 -4.05 -5.23 -12.06
N ASP A 90 -3.51 -4.14 -12.58
CA ASP A 90 -2.09 -3.78 -12.50
C ASP A 90 -1.82 -2.90 -11.25
N ASN A 91 -0.59 -2.46 -11.08
CA ASN A 91 -0.20 -1.63 -9.93
C ASN A 91 -0.99 -0.31 -9.85
N ASP A 92 -1.26 0.32 -10.99
CA ASP A 92 -1.90 1.63 -11.04
C ASP A 92 -3.41 1.51 -10.76
N SER A 93 -4.09 0.57 -11.39
CA SER A 93 -5.51 0.29 -11.12
C SER A 93 -5.75 -0.26 -9.73
N MET A 94 -4.83 -1.06 -9.15
CA MET A 94 -4.88 -1.46 -7.76
C MET A 94 -4.75 -0.27 -6.81
N ALA A 95 -3.81 0.63 -7.05
CA ALA A 95 -3.63 1.82 -6.22
C ALA A 95 -4.86 2.73 -6.26
N ALA A 96 -5.41 2.98 -7.45
CA ALA A 96 -6.62 3.78 -7.64
C ALA A 96 -7.85 3.13 -6.97
N TRP A 97 -7.98 1.81 -7.07
CA TRP A 97 -9.05 1.06 -6.40
C TRP A 97 -9.00 1.18 -4.89
N ILE A 98 -7.81 0.97 -4.30
CA ILE A 98 -7.61 1.09 -2.84
C ILE A 98 -7.93 2.51 -2.37
N ASP A 99 -7.56 3.53 -3.15
CA ASP A 99 -7.87 4.92 -2.78
C ASP A 99 -9.38 5.21 -2.83
N ALA A 100 -10.07 4.73 -3.85
CA ALA A 100 -11.52 4.84 -3.96
C ALA A 100 -12.25 4.11 -2.80
N ASP A 101 -11.81 2.88 -2.48
CA ASP A 101 -12.36 2.09 -1.37
C ASP A 101 -12.14 2.81 -0.02
N ARG A 102 -10.92 3.30 0.22
CA ARG A 102 -10.59 4.10 1.41
C ARG A 102 -11.50 5.32 1.53
N ARG A 103 -11.67 6.08 0.45
CA ARG A 103 -12.50 7.28 0.44
C ARG A 103 -13.96 6.96 0.72
N PHE A 104 -14.49 5.86 0.18
CA PHE A 104 -15.84 5.40 0.45
C PHE A 104 -16.08 5.19 1.94
N HIS A 105 -15.21 4.44 2.61
CA HIS A 105 -15.31 4.17 4.04
C HIS A 105 -15.10 5.45 4.89
N GLU A 106 -14.20 6.35 4.51
CA GLU A 106 -14.04 7.65 5.19
C GLU A 106 -15.33 8.46 5.20
N VAL A 107 -15.98 8.61 4.04
CA VAL A 107 -17.26 9.32 3.95
C VAL A 107 -18.33 8.64 4.80
N LEU A 108 -18.40 7.30 4.77
CA LEU A 108 -19.33 6.53 5.60
C LEU A 108 -19.16 6.83 7.10
N PHE A 109 -17.91 6.79 7.59
CA PHE A 109 -17.62 7.06 9.00
C PHE A 109 -17.88 8.52 9.39
N LEU A 110 -17.58 9.47 8.52
CA LEU A 110 -17.89 10.88 8.74
C LEU A 110 -19.42 11.12 8.81
N ALA A 111 -20.17 10.48 7.91
CA ALA A 111 -21.63 10.55 7.87
C ALA A 111 -22.30 9.94 9.12
N ALA A 112 -21.64 9.06 9.84
CA ALA A 112 -22.12 8.51 11.10
C ALA A 112 -22.14 9.53 12.26
N ARG A 113 -21.48 10.70 12.10
CA ARG A 113 -21.39 11.77 13.12
C ARG A 113 -20.86 11.31 14.48
N ASN A 114 -20.12 10.21 14.51
CA ASN A 114 -19.51 9.67 15.72
C ASN A 114 -17.99 9.84 15.67
N ARG A 115 -17.49 10.88 16.35
CA ARG A 115 -16.06 11.22 16.34
C ARG A 115 -15.13 10.08 16.79
N TRP A 116 -15.61 9.24 17.72
CA TRP A 116 -14.83 8.14 18.22
C TRP A 116 -14.73 6.98 17.22
N LEU A 117 -15.84 6.66 16.55
CA LEU A 117 -15.82 5.72 15.44
C LEU A 117 -14.90 6.19 14.32
N SER A 118 -15.00 7.47 13.94
CA SER A 118 -14.12 8.04 12.90
C SER A 118 -12.64 7.95 13.27
N LYS A 119 -12.29 8.24 14.53
CA LYS A 119 -10.91 8.13 15.01
C LYS A 119 -10.41 6.70 14.95
N ILE A 120 -11.14 5.75 15.53
CA ILE A 120 -10.75 4.33 15.55
C ILE A 120 -10.65 3.79 14.12
N ALA A 121 -11.62 4.12 13.26
CA ALA A 121 -11.60 3.70 11.86
C ALA A 121 -10.38 4.23 11.09
N THR A 122 -9.98 5.48 11.36
CA THR A 122 -8.78 6.06 10.74
C THR A 122 -7.53 5.28 11.17
N ASP A 123 -7.39 5.01 12.45
CA ASP A 123 -6.26 4.27 13.00
C ASP A 123 -6.21 2.83 12.43
N LEU A 124 -7.36 2.14 12.38
CA LEU A 124 -7.47 0.80 11.80
C LEU A 124 -7.22 0.77 10.29
N LYS A 125 -7.64 1.78 9.55
CA LYS A 125 -7.41 1.88 8.09
C LYS A 125 -5.94 2.04 7.77
N LEU A 126 -5.19 2.83 8.53
CA LEU A 126 -3.75 2.92 8.38
C LEU A 126 -3.10 1.54 8.45
N LEU A 127 -3.46 0.73 9.44
CA LEU A 127 -2.97 -0.64 9.58
C LEU A 127 -3.45 -1.53 8.42
N ALA A 128 -4.75 -1.54 8.09
CA ALA A 128 -5.31 -2.37 7.02
C ALA A 128 -4.69 -2.06 5.65
N HIS A 129 -4.62 -0.78 5.29
CA HIS A 129 -4.10 -0.37 3.98
C HIS A 129 -2.56 -0.37 3.89
N GLY A 130 -1.85 -0.16 5.03
CA GLY A 130 -0.40 -0.22 5.05
C GLY A 130 0.16 -1.62 4.87
N PHE A 131 -0.57 -2.64 5.32
CA PHE A 131 -0.04 -4.00 5.47
C PHE A 131 -0.75 -5.06 4.64
N THR A 132 -1.85 -4.74 3.97
CA THR A 132 -2.58 -5.76 3.20
C THR A 132 -1.72 -6.37 2.09
N PRO A 133 -1.70 -7.70 1.97
CA PRO A 133 -1.04 -8.39 0.87
C PRO A 133 -1.48 -7.89 -0.51
N GLN A 134 -2.73 -7.44 -0.62
CA GLN A 134 -3.36 -6.90 -1.82
C GLN A 134 -2.56 -5.79 -2.50
N ARG A 135 -1.96 -4.86 -1.71
CA ARG A 135 -1.12 -3.79 -2.28
C ARG A 135 0.15 -4.28 -2.97
N ARG A 136 0.55 -5.52 -2.72
CA ARG A 136 1.78 -6.11 -3.26
C ARG A 136 1.53 -7.09 -4.38
N ILE A 137 0.28 -7.49 -4.55
CA ILE A 137 -0.15 -8.50 -5.52
C ILE A 137 -1.38 -7.95 -6.22
N PRO A 138 -1.19 -7.09 -7.26
CA PRO A 138 -2.32 -6.49 -7.98
C PRO A 138 -3.27 -7.51 -8.56
N GLU A 139 -2.78 -8.69 -8.89
CA GLU A 139 -3.53 -9.83 -9.42
C GLU A 139 -4.61 -10.33 -8.47
N PHE A 140 -4.54 -9.98 -7.19
CA PHE A 140 -5.60 -10.25 -6.22
C PHE A 140 -6.90 -9.55 -6.59
N LEU A 141 -6.84 -8.33 -7.13
CA LEU A 141 -8.00 -7.58 -7.56
C LEU A 141 -8.47 -8.07 -8.93
N THR A 142 -9.15 -9.19 -8.93
CA THR A 142 -9.82 -9.73 -10.12
C THR A 142 -11.14 -8.99 -10.41
N VAL A 143 -11.68 -9.16 -11.60
CA VAL A 143 -13.01 -8.64 -11.96
C VAL A 143 -14.08 -9.14 -10.97
N ALA A 144 -14.01 -10.38 -10.52
CA ALA A 144 -14.95 -10.94 -9.56
C ALA A 144 -14.93 -10.19 -8.22
N VAL A 145 -13.74 -9.98 -7.65
CA VAL A 145 -13.53 -9.22 -6.41
C VAL A 145 -14.02 -7.77 -6.57
N ALA A 146 -13.65 -7.11 -7.67
CA ALA A 146 -14.08 -5.75 -7.93
C ALA A 146 -15.62 -5.63 -8.06
N VAL A 147 -16.27 -6.56 -8.76
CA VAL A 147 -17.75 -6.60 -8.88
C VAL A 147 -18.40 -6.80 -7.51
N GLN A 148 -17.88 -7.71 -6.69
CA GLN A 148 -18.42 -8.01 -5.38
C GLN A 148 -18.36 -6.78 -4.46
N THR A 149 -17.19 -6.14 -4.37
CA THR A 149 -16.99 -4.91 -3.58
C THR A 149 -17.91 -3.78 -4.08
N TRP A 150 -17.92 -3.50 -5.38
CA TRP A 150 -18.77 -2.47 -5.98
C TRP A 150 -20.26 -2.71 -5.72
N ARG A 151 -20.73 -3.96 -5.84
CA ARG A 151 -22.13 -4.32 -5.51
C ARG A 151 -22.44 -4.10 -4.04
N GLY A 152 -21.50 -4.41 -3.14
CA GLY A 152 -21.61 -4.16 -1.69
C GLY A 152 -21.79 -2.67 -1.41
N HIS A 153 -20.93 -1.82 -1.96
CA HIS A 153 -21.02 -0.37 -1.83
C HIS A 153 -22.36 0.17 -2.35
N ARG A 154 -22.83 -0.26 -3.53
CA ARG A 154 -24.12 0.17 -4.07
C ARG A 154 -25.31 -0.24 -3.22
N ARG A 155 -25.30 -1.43 -2.61
CA ARG A 155 -26.35 -1.86 -1.66
C ARG A 155 -26.34 -0.98 -0.43
N LEU A 156 -25.17 -0.68 0.10
CA LEU A 156 -25.01 0.20 1.27
C LEU A 156 -25.52 1.62 0.97
N ILE A 157 -25.14 2.22 -0.16
CA ILE A 157 -25.67 3.54 -0.60
C ILE A 157 -27.21 3.54 -0.66
N ARG A 158 -27.80 2.46 -1.18
CA ARG A 158 -29.28 2.34 -1.24
C ARG A 158 -29.88 2.32 0.17
N ALA A 159 -29.30 1.58 1.10
CA ALA A 159 -29.76 1.52 2.49
C ALA A 159 -29.66 2.90 3.19
N LEU A 160 -28.57 3.63 2.95
CA LEU A 160 -28.38 5.01 3.44
C LEU A 160 -29.44 5.96 2.84
N ALA A 161 -29.64 5.90 1.52
CA ALA A 161 -30.60 6.76 0.82
C ALA A 161 -32.06 6.51 1.27
N THR A 162 -32.39 5.28 1.65
CA THR A 162 -33.73 4.93 2.19
C THR A 162 -33.82 5.08 3.71
N ARG A 163 -32.79 5.62 4.36
CA ARG A 163 -32.76 5.83 5.83
C ARG A 163 -33.01 4.54 6.64
N ASN A 164 -32.69 3.40 6.08
CA ASN A 164 -32.91 2.10 6.73
C ASN A 164 -31.65 1.67 7.50
N ALA A 165 -31.58 2.02 8.78
CA ALA A 165 -30.44 1.73 9.64
C ALA A 165 -30.18 0.21 9.80
N ALA A 166 -31.22 -0.60 9.93
CA ALA A 166 -31.08 -2.05 10.07
C ALA A 166 -30.51 -2.69 8.77
N LEU A 167 -31.02 -2.25 7.61
CA LEU A 167 -30.51 -2.72 6.31
C LEU A 167 -29.09 -2.23 6.07
N ALA A 168 -28.74 -1.02 6.47
CA ALA A 168 -27.39 -0.49 6.34
C ALA A 168 -26.39 -1.32 7.18
N ALA A 169 -26.72 -1.61 8.45
CA ALA A 169 -25.92 -2.46 9.30
C ALA A 169 -25.72 -3.86 8.71
N ALA A 170 -26.80 -4.51 8.32
CA ALA A 170 -26.76 -5.86 7.75
C ALA A 170 -25.93 -5.90 6.45
N THR A 171 -26.07 -4.87 5.60
CA THR A 171 -25.31 -4.75 4.34
C THR A 171 -23.82 -4.54 4.62
N ALA A 172 -23.46 -3.69 5.60
CA ALA A 172 -22.08 -3.49 6.00
C ALA A 172 -21.46 -4.78 6.55
N THR A 173 -22.15 -5.52 7.43
CA THR A 173 -21.70 -6.82 7.93
C THR A 173 -21.41 -7.80 6.78
N ALA A 174 -22.35 -7.94 5.85
CA ALA A 174 -22.18 -8.84 4.71
C ALA A 174 -20.99 -8.42 3.82
N HIS A 175 -20.79 -7.13 3.61
CA HIS A 175 -19.68 -6.59 2.84
C HIS A 175 -18.31 -6.90 3.49
N ILE A 176 -18.19 -6.69 4.81
CA ILE A 176 -16.94 -6.97 5.54
C ILE A 176 -16.63 -8.47 5.56
N ARG A 177 -17.63 -9.31 5.79
CA ARG A 177 -17.45 -10.78 5.77
C ARG A 177 -17.00 -11.27 4.40
N ALA A 178 -17.63 -10.80 3.34
CA ALA A 178 -17.24 -11.15 1.98
C ALA A 178 -15.80 -10.71 1.68
N GLY A 179 -15.39 -9.49 2.07
CA GLY A 179 -14.02 -9.03 1.94
C GLY A 179 -13.02 -9.87 2.77
N LYS A 180 -13.40 -10.31 3.98
CA LYS A 180 -12.60 -11.22 4.80
C LYS A 180 -12.38 -12.54 4.07
N GLU A 181 -13.44 -13.19 3.59
CA GLU A 181 -13.39 -14.47 2.88
C GLU A 181 -12.48 -14.40 1.67
N GLU A 182 -12.62 -13.38 0.82
CA GLU A 182 -11.78 -13.16 -0.37
C GLU A 182 -10.29 -13.04 -0.02
N VAL A 183 -9.96 -12.21 0.97
CA VAL A 183 -8.56 -12.01 1.40
C VAL A 183 -7.96 -13.32 1.91
N PHE A 184 -8.71 -14.07 2.73
CA PHE A 184 -8.20 -15.32 3.30
C PHE A 184 -8.13 -16.45 2.27
N ALA A 185 -9.07 -16.53 1.32
CA ALA A 185 -8.99 -17.47 0.21
C ALA A 185 -7.74 -17.24 -0.64
N HIS A 186 -7.43 -15.97 -0.94
CA HIS A 186 -6.23 -15.62 -1.69
C HIS A 186 -4.94 -16.00 -0.95
N LEU A 187 -4.87 -15.76 0.37
CA LEU A 187 -3.71 -16.13 1.19
C LEU A 187 -3.47 -17.64 1.23
N VAL A 188 -4.52 -18.44 1.09
CA VAL A 188 -4.41 -19.91 1.01
C VAL A 188 -3.93 -20.36 -0.35
N THR A 189 -4.46 -19.79 -1.45
CA THR A 189 -4.15 -20.23 -2.82
C THR A 189 -2.75 -19.84 -3.30
N HIS A 190 -2.23 -18.72 -2.84
CA HIS A 190 -0.92 -18.20 -3.30
C HIS A 190 0.22 -18.51 -2.34
N GLY A 191 0.03 -19.49 -1.45
CA GLY A 191 1.12 -20.10 -0.68
C GLY A 191 1.91 -19.09 0.15
N SER A 192 1.23 -18.09 0.73
CA SER A 192 1.80 -17.43 1.89
C SER A 192 1.86 -18.48 2.99
N SER A 193 2.91 -19.30 2.89
CA SER A 193 3.27 -20.29 3.89
C SER A 193 3.06 -19.67 5.26
N ALA A 194 2.46 -20.41 6.18
CA ALA A 194 2.26 -20.02 7.57
C ALA A 194 3.58 -19.73 8.32
N ASN A 195 4.68 -19.77 7.61
CA ASN A 195 6.00 -19.34 8.06
C ASN A 195 6.25 -17.89 7.65
N ASP A 196 6.34 -17.04 8.65
CA ASP A 196 6.73 -15.62 8.66
C ASP A 196 8.12 -15.31 8.07
N ASP A 197 8.71 -16.18 7.27
CA ASP A 197 10.10 -16.14 6.82
C ASP A 197 10.35 -15.53 5.44
N LEU A 198 9.45 -14.68 4.94
CA LEU A 198 9.87 -13.83 3.84
C LEU A 198 10.87 -12.78 4.36
N PRO A 199 12.03 -12.60 3.71
CA PRO A 199 13.09 -11.75 4.21
C PRO A 199 12.55 -10.34 4.50
N ARG A 200 12.73 -9.88 5.74
CA ARG A 200 12.38 -8.52 6.17
C ARG A 200 13.11 -7.54 5.28
N ARG A 201 12.39 -6.65 4.59
CA ARG A 201 13.05 -5.60 3.82
C ARG A 201 13.45 -4.47 4.76
N PRO A 202 14.75 -4.23 4.96
CA PRO A 202 15.19 -3.06 5.71
C PRO A 202 14.74 -1.79 4.97
N ILE A 203 14.42 -0.75 5.73
CA ILE A 203 14.21 0.58 5.16
C ILE A 203 15.57 1.04 4.63
N GLN A 204 15.79 0.80 3.33
CA GLN A 204 17.05 1.19 2.69
C GLN A 204 17.12 2.72 2.64
N ARG A 205 18.20 3.26 3.21
CA ARG A 205 18.62 4.61 2.89
C ARG A 205 18.85 4.65 1.38
N ARG A 206 18.23 5.57 0.67
CA ARG A 206 18.72 5.94 -0.67
C ARG A 206 20.15 6.41 -0.49
N GLY A 207 21.09 5.52 -0.70
CA GLY A 207 22.51 5.82 -0.70
C GLY A 207 22.77 6.87 -1.76
N ARG A 208 23.59 7.86 -1.40
CA ARG A 208 24.21 8.77 -2.35
C ARG A 208 24.74 7.92 -3.52
N PRO A 209 24.50 8.26 -4.80
CA PRO A 209 25.11 7.54 -5.89
C PRO A 209 26.62 7.54 -5.63
N LYS A 210 27.23 6.38 -5.56
CA LYS A 210 28.70 6.24 -5.51
C LYS A 210 29.20 6.87 -6.81
N GLY A 211 29.71 8.09 -6.71
CA GLY A 211 30.43 8.70 -7.80
C GLY A 211 31.52 7.74 -8.24
N SER A 212 31.50 7.35 -9.48
CA SER A 212 32.59 6.60 -10.10
C SER A 212 33.81 7.53 -10.12
N ILE A 213 34.70 7.36 -9.15
CA ILE A 213 36.05 7.92 -9.24
C ILE A 213 36.77 7.04 -10.26
N SER A 214 36.72 7.48 -11.51
CA SER A 214 37.60 6.99 -12.54
C SER A 214 39.06 7.20 -12.05
N LYS A 215 39.73 6.11 -11.72
CA LYS A 215 41.18 6.11 -11.50
C LYS A 215 41.83 6.37 -12.85
N VAL A 216 42.14 7.64 -13.12
CA VAL A 216 43.10 7.99 -14.15
C VAL A 216 44.47 7.53 -13.65
N SER A 217 44.94 6.41 -14.22
CA SER A 217 46.28 5.85 -14.00
C SER A 217 47.33 6.83 -14.57
N ALA A 218 47.98 7.60 -13.71
CA ALA A 218 49.14 8.36 -14.08
C ALA A 218 50.31 7.39 -14.33
N LYS A 219 50.57 7.08 -15.60
CA LYS A 219 51.82 6.45 -16.03
C LYS A 219 52.98 7.46 -15.84
N ARG A 220 53.72 7.29 -14.78
CA ARG A 220 55.02 7.93 -14.60
C ARG A 220 55.99 7.42 -15.67
N ALA A 221 56.41 8.32 -16.56
CA ALA A 221 57.55 8.12 -17.44
C ALA A 221 58.83 8.17 -16.59
N THR A 222 59.52 7.06 -16.45
CA THR A 222 60.90 7.03 -15.95
C THR A 222 61.87 7.35 -17.11
N ALA A 223 62.49 8.51 -17.00
CA ALA A 223 63.61 8.87 -17.83
C ALA A 223 64.83 7.99 -17.47
N GLY A 224 65.26 7.13 -18.39
CA GLY A 224 66.51 6.42 -18.30
C GLY A 224 67.57 7.11 -19.16
N THR A 225 68.51 7.72 -18.50
CA THR A 225 69.79 8.20 -19.07
C THR A 225 70.61 7.04 -19.62
N ALA A 226 70.99 7.13 -20.88
CA ALA A 226 72.10 6.32 -21.41
C ALA A 226 72.97 7.13 -22.37
N ARG A 227 74.18 7.13 -22.00
CA ARG A 227 75.37 7.86 -22.49
C ARG A 227 75.64 7.73 -23.99
N ARG A 228 76.09 8.86 -24.51
CA ARG A 228 77.02 9.18 -25.59
C ARG A 228 78.05 8.07 -25.89
N ARG A 229 78.23 7.67 -27.16
CA ARG A 229 79.55 7.44 -27.76
C ARG A 229 79.53 8.00 -29.18
N LEU A 230 80.57 8.80 -29.36
CA LEU A 230 81.05 9.40 -30.60
C LEU A 230 81.66 8.32 -31.54
N ALA A 231 81.40 8.46 -32.78
CA ALA A 231 82.40 8.08 -33.82
C ALA A 231 81.97 8.74 -35.13
N GLY A 232 82.81 9.57 -35.62
CA GLY A 232 82.73 10.41 -36.81
C GLY A 232 83.15 9.66 -38.09
N PRO A 233 83.63 10.38 -39.11
CA PRO A 233 82.98 10.36 -40.42
C PRO A 233 83.82 9.72 -41.51
N ARG A 234 83.24 9.44 -42.70
CA ARG A 234 83.81 9.31 -44.04
C ARG A 234 82.66 8.92 -44.97
N GLY A 235 82.39 9.51 -46.13
CA GLY A 235 83.20 10.13 -47.13
C GLY A 235 82.91 9.44 -48.47
N LYS A 236 82.48 10.27 -49.44
CA LYS A 236 82.51 9.94 -50.90
C LYS A 236 81.44 8.95 -51.38
N SER A 237 80.66 9.24 -52.34
CA SER A 237 80.77 9.94 -53.64
C SER A 237 79.44 10.45 -54.07
#